data_093a18b6df93afa00f0f8f61d0c668af
#
_entry.id   093a18b6df93afa00f0f8f61d0c668af
#
_cell.length_a   1.000
_cell.length_b   1.000
_cell.length_c   1.000
_cell.angle_alpha   90.00
_cell.angle_beta   90.00
_cell.angle_gamma   90.00
#
_symmetry.space_group_name_H-M   'P 1'
#
loop_
_entity.id
_entity.type
_entity.pdbx_description
1 polymer ?
#
loop_
_entity_poly.entity_id
_entity_poly.type
_entity_poly.pdbx_seq_one_letter_code
_entity_poly.pdbx_strand_id
1 'polypeptide(L)'
;MTQIAVIGAADASPDEYTTALAVGLLIAENKGTLICGGMGGVMEAACKGAHDKGGVTVGIVPDNGNGNSHLDIVIRTGLGHGRNVLVVQSADAVIAIGGGYGTLSEIAIALKLNKPVFGLKTWDIDGVVKCETPDDAVLRAARAAPPSPLYHTRQAGEEPL
;
A
#
# COMPACT_ATOMS: atom_id res chain seq x y z
N MET A 1 -1.91 -3.52 13.86
CA MET A 1 -1.72 -4.20 12.56
C MET A 1 -1.25 -3.13 11.59
N THR A 2 -0.09 -3.31 10.99
CA THR A 2 0.51 -2.33 10.09
C THR A 2 -0.23 -2.31 8.76
N GLN A 3 -0.53 -1.13 8.23
CA GLN A 3 -1.14 -0.93 6.92
C GLN A 3 -0.06 -0.51 5.92
N ILE A 4 0.15 -1.30 4.89
CA ILE A 4 1.18 -1.03 3.88
C ILE A 4 0.51 -0.83 2.52
N ALA A 5 0.72 0.34 1.92
CA ALA A 5 0.26 0.59 0.56
C ALA A 5 1.24 -0.03 -0.44
N VAL A 6 0.73 -0.77 -1.41
CA VAL A 6 1.47 -1.23 -2.58
C VAL A 6 0.98 -0.46 -3.80
N ILE A 7 1.89 0.27 -4.42
CA ILE A 7 1.61 1.12 -5.59
C ILE A 7 2.47 0.69 -6.78
N GLY A 8 1.94 0.84 -7.97
CA GLY A 8 2.58 0.45 -9.22
C GLY A 8 1.62 0.51 -10.40
N ALA A 9 2.10 0.16 -11.59
CA ALA A 9 1.31 0.24 -12.82
C ALA A 9 0.15 -0.77 -12.85
N ALA A 10 -0.97 -0.35 -13.43
CA ALA A 10 -2.09 -1.24 -13.75
C ALA A 10 -1.78 -2.22 -14.89
N ASP A 11 -0.77 -1.90 -15.70
CA ASP A 11 -0.19 -2.76 -16.74
C ASP A 11 1.25 -3.08 -16.32
N ALA A 12 1.45 -4.21 -15.66
CA ALA A 12 2.72 -4.62 -15.10
C ALA A 12 3.49 -5.53 -16.07
N SER A 13 4.81 -5.33 -16.15
CA SER A 13 5.69 -6.31 -16.78
C SER A 13 5.70 -7.62 -15.99
N PRO A 14 6.14 -8.76 -16.59
CA PRO A 14 6.25 -10.03 -15.87
C PRO A 14 7.12 -9.94 -14.60
N ASP A 15 8.18 -9.15 -14.63
CA ASP A 15 9.08 -8.94 -13.48
C ASP A 15 8.40 -8.13 -12.36
N GLU A 16 7.70 -7.05 -12.72
CA GLU A 16 6.91 -6.26 -11.77
C GLU A 16 5.79 -7.09 -11.13
N TYR A 17 5.11 -7.91 -11.93
CA TYR A 17 4.05 -8.80 -11.44
C TYR A 17 4.60 -9.81 -10.41
N THR A 18 5.72 -10.48 -10.74
CA THR A 18 6.38 -11.44 -9.84
C THR A 18 6.86 -10.77 -8.55
N THR A 19 7.45 -9.58 -8.67
CA THR A 19 7.90 -8.79 -7.52
C THR A 19 6.72 -8.39 -6.62
N ALA A 20 5.62 -7.93 -7.21
CA ALA A 20 4.42 -7.52 -6.48
C ALA A 20 3.74 -8.71 -5.78
N LEU A 21 3.68 -9.87 -6.43
CA LEU A 21 3.16 -11.11 -5.83
C LEU A 21 3.95 -11.47 -4.55
N ALA A 22 5.29 -11.43 -4.63
CA ALA A 22 6.16 -11.70 -3.49
C ALA A 22 5.97 -10.67 -2.36
N VAL A 23 5.85 -9.37 -2.70
CA VAL A 23 5.59 -8.32 -1.72
C VAL A 23 4.28 -8.57 -0.99
N GLY A 24 3.20 -8.88 -1.70
CA GLY A 24 1.90 -9.17 -1.09
C GLY A 24 1.94 -10.36 -0.14
N LEU A 25 2.56 -11.45 -0.56
CA LEU A 25 2.79 -12.65 0.25
C LEU A 25 3.52 -12.30 1.56
N LEU A 26 4.62 -11.55 1.47
CA LEU A 26 5.43 -11.16 2.62
C LEU A 26 4.68 -10.20 3.57
N ILE A 27 3.85 -9.29 3.04
CA ILE A 27 2.99 -8.43 3.88
C ILE A 27 2.06 -9.29 4.72
N ALA A 28 1.42 -10.29 4.12
CA ALA A 28 0.52 -11.21 4.85
C ALA A 28 1.26 -12.05 5.89
N GLU A 29 2.43 -12.59 5.56
CA GLU A 29 3.27 -13.35 6.51
C GLU A 29 3.67 -12.51 7.72
N ASN A 30 3.90 -11.22 7.52
CA ASN A 30 4.18 -10.26 8.61
C ASN A 30 2.90 -9.72 9.28
N LYS A 31 1.74 -10.30 9.01
CA LYS A 31 0.43 -9.90 9.58
C LYS A 31 0.06 -8.44 9.29
N GLY A 32 0.54 -7.90 8.19
CA GLY A 32 0.18 -6.59 7.69
C GLY A 32 -1.15 -6.62 6.91
N THR A 33 -1.79 -5.46 6.80
CA THR A 33 -2.90 -5.24 5.88
C THR A 33 -2.36 -4.58 4.62
N LEU A 34 -2.64 -5.16 3.45
CA LEU A 34 -2.28 -4.59 2.17
C LEU A 34 -3.35 -3.60 1.71
N ILE A 35 -2.93 -2.38 1.38
CA ILE A 35 -3.78 -1.35 0.77
C ILE A 35 -3.29 -1.08 -0.65
N CYS A 36 -4.19 -0.94 -1.59
CA CYS A 36 -3.84 -0.57 -2.97
C CYS A 36 -4.96 0.20 -3.67
N GLY A 37 -4.69 0.62 -4.90
CA GLY A 37 -5.69 1.27 -5.76
C GLY A 37 -6.73 0.31 -6.35
N GLY A 38 -6.66 -0.98 -6.07
CA GLY A 38 -7.67 -1.97 -6.39
C GLY A 38 -7.76 -2.39 -7.87
N MET A 39 -6.88 -1.92 -8.75
CA MET A 39 -6.90 -2.22 -10.18
C MET A 39 -6.02 -3.43 -10.53
N GLY A 40 -5.67 -3.60 -11.80
CA GLY A 40 -4.84 -4.69 -12.31
C GLY A 40 -3.33 -4.51 -12.05
N GLY A 41 -2.53 -5.32 -12.75
CA GLY A 41 -1.08 -5.23 -12.75
C GLY A 41 -0.44 -5.45 -11.38
N VAL A 42 0.38 -4.51 -10.94
CA VAL A 42 1.07 -4.56 -9.64
C VAL A 42 0.08 -4.70 -8.47
N MET A 43 -1.03 -3.96 -8.50
CA MET A 43 -2.05 -3.99 -7.44
C MET A 43 -2.71 -5.35 -7.33
N GLU A 44 -3.10 -5.95 -8.46
CA GLU A 44 -3.70 -7.28 -8.50
C GLU A 44 -2.72 -8.37 -8.04
N ALA A 45 -1.48 -8.32 -8.53
CA ALA A 45 -0.45 -9.29 -8.15
C ALA A 45 -0.16 -9.26 -6.64
N ALA A 46 -0.03 -8.06 -6.06
CA ALA A 46 0.17 -7.91 -4.63
C ALA A 46 -1.03 -8.43 -3.83
N CYS A 47 -2.27 -8.10 -4.24
CA CYS A 47 -3.47 -8.62 -3.61
C CYS A 47 -3.53 -10.15 -3.69
N LYS A 48 -3.21 -10.73 -4.85
CA LYS A 48 -3.14 -12.19 -5.01
C LYS A 48 -2.15 -12.83 -4.05
N GLY A 49 -0.94 -12.31 -3.95
CA GLY A 49 0.09 -12.81 -3.03
C GLY A 49 -0.36 -12.77 -1.58
N ALA A 50 -0.98 -11.67 -1.14
CA ALA A 50 -1.50 -11.52 0.20
C ALA A 50 -2.69 -12.48 0.46
N HIS A 51 -3.64 -12.54 -0.45
CA HIS A 51 -4.82 -13.41 -0.36
C HIS A 51 -4.44 -14.89 -0.28
N ASP A 52 -3.49 -15.36 -1.10
CA ASP A 52 -3.01 -16.73 -1.11
C ASP A 52 -2.38 -17.16 0.24
N LYS A 53 -1.97 -16.20 1.06
CA LYS A 53 -1.46 -16.41 2.43
C LYS A 53 -2.45 -16.09 3.54
N GLY A 54 -3.71 -15.83 3.20
CA GLY A 54 -4.75 -15.50 4.15
C GLY A 54 -4.60 -14.10 4.79
N GLY A 55 -3.89 -13.19 4.12
CA GLY A 55 -3.77 -11.79 4.52
C GLY A 55 -5.00 -10.98 4.14
N VAL A 56 -5.14 -9.79 4.71
CA VAL A 56 -6.24 -8.86 4.44
C VAL A 56 -5.83 -7.87 3.35
N THR A 57 -6.68 -7.72 2.33
CA THR A 57 -6.49 -6.83 1.20
C THR A 57 -7.59 -5.79 1.11
N VAL A 58 -7.19 -4.52 0.95
CA VAL A 58 -8.10 -3.38 0.84
C VAL A 58 -7.82 -2.63 -0.47
N GLY A 59 -8.83 -2.57 -1.33
CA GLY A 59 -8.78 -1.79 -2.57
C GLY A 59 -9.55 -0.48 -2.44
N ILE A 60 -8.88 0.63 -2.67
CA ILE A 60 -9.52 1.95 -2.77
C ILE A 60 -9.68 2.26 -4.26
N VAL A 61 -10.84 1.92 -4.82
CA VAL A 61 -11.07 1.97 -6.27
C VAL A 61 -11.52 3.36 -6.74
N PRO A 62 -11.14 3.74 -7.99
CA PRO A 62 -11.42 5.08 -8.52
C PRO A 62 -12.88 5.31 -8.89
N ASP A 63 -13.65 4.26 -9.06
CA ASP A 63 -15.01 4.26 -9.56
C ASP A 63 -15.97 3.53 -8.59
N ASN A 64 -17.10 3.07 -9.10
CA ASN A 64 -18.09 2.26 -8.37
C ASN A 64 -17.93 0.75 -8.62
N GLY A 65 -16.83 0.33 -9.22
CA GLY A 65 -16.54 -1.07 -9.55
C GLY A 65 -16.14 -1.91 -8.33
N ASN A 66 -15.82 -3.16 -8.61
CA ASN A 66 -15.39 -4.11 -7.57
C ASN A 66 -13.87 -4.27 -7.48
N GLY A 67 -13.10 -3.60 -8.37
CA GLY A 67 -11.67 -3.78 -8.45
C GLY A 67 -11.26 -5.18 -8.89
N ASN A 68 -10.03 -5.60 -8.53
CA ASN A 68 -9.55 -6.94 -8.85
C ASN A 68 -10.16 -8.01 -7.92
N SER A 69 -10.11 -9.27 -8.35
CA SER A 69 -10.79 -10.40 -7.69
C SER A 69 -10.16 -10.88 -6.38
N HIS A 70 -9.03 -10.31 -5.97
CA HIS A 70 -8.29 -10.69 -4.77
C HIS A 70 -8.44 -9.67 -3.63
N LEU A 71 -9.44 -8.80 -3.71
CA LEU A 71 -9.76 -7.82 -2.68
C LEU A 71 -10.77 -8.39 -1.68
N ASP A 72 -10.45 -8.31 -0.39
CA ASP A 72 -11.39 -8.65 0.69
C ASP A 72 -12.32 -7.46 0.97
N ILE A 73 -11.79 -6.24 0.92
CA ILE A 73 -12.53 -5.01 1.19
C ILE A 73 -12.37 -4.06 -0.01
N VAL A 74 -13.51 -3.57 -0.52
CA VAL A 74 -13.53 -2.60 -1.63
C VAL A 74 -14.15 -1.29 -1.16
N ILE A 75 -13.36 -0.22 -1.23
CA ILE A 75 -13.81 1.16 -0.93
C ILE A 75 -14.02 1.88 -2.27
N ARG A 76 -15.28 2.11 -2.61
CA ARG A 76 -15.70 2.79 -3.84
C ARG A 76 -15.71 4.27 -3.64
N THR A 77 -14.89 5.01 -4.38
CA THR A 77 -14.71 6.45 -4.14
C THR A 77 -15.39 7.34 -5.18
N GLY A 78 -15.47 6.89 -6.44
CA GLY A 78 -15.92 7.74 -7.55
C GLY A 78 -15.02 8.94 -7.83
N LEU A 79 -13.80 8.97 -7.27
CA LEU A 79 -12.88 10.12 -7.33
C LEU A 79 -11.86 10.04 -8.47
N GLY A 80 -11.89 8.98 -9.29
CA GLY A 80 -10.87 8.77 -10.32
C GLY A 80 -9.46 8.77 -9.71
N HIS A 81 -8.54 9.52 -10.31
CA HIS A 81 -7.16 9.64 -9.81
C HIS A 81 -7.05 10.36 -8.45
N GLY A 82 -8.05 11.11 -8.03
CA GLY A 82 -8.08 11.75 -6.70
C GLY A 82 -8.00 10.75 -5.55
N ARG A 83 -8.42 9.48 -5.76
CA ARG A 83 -8.32 8.43 -4.74
C ARG A 83 -6.88 8.04 -4.41
N ASN A 84 -5.88 8.41 -5.23
CA ASN A 84 -4.46 8.15 -4.95
C ASN A 84 -4.04 8.75 -3.60
N VAL A 85 -4.59 9.89 -3.24
CA VAL A 85 -4.37 10.51 -1.92
C VAL A 85 -4.84 9.57 -0.81
N LEU A 86 -6.02 8.96 -0.98
CA LEU A 86 -6.61 8.08 0.02
C LEU A 86 -5.79 6.79 0.20
N VAL A 87 -5.27 6.21 -0.90
CA VAL A 87 -4.39 5.03 -0.84
C VAL A 87 -3.19 5.31 0.05
N VAL A 88 -2.49 6.41 -0.22
CA VAL A 88 -1.28 6.79 0.52
C VAL A 88 -1.61 7.18 1.96
N GLN A 89 -2.66 7.95 2.16
CA GLN A 89 -3.04 8.46 3.50
C GLN A 89 -3.47 7.34 4.44
N SER A 90 -4.10 6.30 3.90
CA SER A 90 -4.58 5.14 4.66
C SER A 90 -3.45 4.20 5.12
N ALA A 91 -2.23 4.35 4.60
CA ALA A 91 -1.12 3.47 4.90
C ALA A 91 -0.14 4.09 5.92
N ASP A 92 0.56 3.24 6.66
CA ASP A 92 1.67 3.62 7.54
C ASP A 92 2.98 3.75 6.75
N ALA A 93 3.15 2.95 5.69
CA ALA A 93 4.28 2.95 4.79
C ALA A 93 3.84 2.60 3.37
N VAL A 94 4.65 2.97 2.38
CA VAL A 94 4.38 2.74 0.96
C VAL A 94 5.50 1.91 0.34
N ILE A 95 5.14 0.88 -0.43
CA ILE A 95 6.06 0.13 -1.29
C ILE A 95 5.69 0.43 -2.74
N ALA A 96 6.62 1.03 -3.47
CA ALA A 96 6.46 1.37 -4.89
C ALA A 96 7.21 0.37 -5.76
N ILE A 97 6.52 -0.20 -6.76
CA ILE A 97 7.07 -1.21 -7.67
C ILE A 97 6.93 -0.69 -9.10
N GLY A 98 8.05 -0.43 -9.77
CA GLY A 98 8.07 0.13 -11.12
C GLY A 98 7.18 1.36 -11.23
N GLY A 99 6.29 1.35 -12.22
CA GLY A 99 5.18 2.29 -12.32
C GLY A 99 5.39 3.48 -13.24
N GLY A 100 4.26 4.06 -13.66
CA GLY A 100 4.17 5.25 -14.49
C GLY A 100 3.81 6.50 -13.70
N TYR A 101 3.14 7.45 -14.34
CA TYR A 101 2.80 8.75 -13.74
C TYR A 101 1.81 8.65 -12.57
N GLY A 102 0.92 7.66 -12.56
CA GLY A 102 0.04 7.40 -11.41
C GLY A 102 0.86 7.06 -10.16
N THR A 103 1.81 6.14 -10.32
CA THR A 103 2.74 5.74 -9.25
C THR A 103 3.61 6.91 -8.81
N LEU A 104 4.10 7.73 -9.75
CA LEU A 104 4.85 8.94 -9.43
C LEU A 104 4.03 9.91 -8.58
N SER A 105 2.75 10.09 -8.90
CA SER A 105 1.85 10.96 -8.12
C SER A 105 1.69 10.46 -6.69
N GLU A 106 1.54 9.15 -6.49
CA GLU A 106 1.41 8.53 -5.16
C GLU A 106 2.71 8.63 -4.36
N ILE A 107 3.88 8.45 -5.00
CA ILE A 107 5.19 8.67 -4.37
C ILE A 107 5.30 10.11 -3.88
N ALA A 108 4.98 11.09 -4.74
CA ALA A 108 5.06 12.51 -4.40
C ALA A 108 4.14 12.87 -3.22
N ILE A 109 2.92 12.33 -3.20
CA ILE A 109 1.97 12.50 -2.11
C ILE A 109 2.52 11.89 -0.81
N ALA A 110 3.06 10.67 -0.87
CA ALA A 110 3.65 10.00 0.28
C ALA A 110 4.79 10.80 0.91
N LEU A 111 5.72 11.27 0.10
CA LEU A 111 6.85 12.10 0.54
C LEU A 111 6.36 13.43 1.14
N LYS A 112 5.36 14.07 0.52
CA LYS A 112 4.74 15.30 1.04
C LYS A 112 4.09 15.09 2.41
N LEU A 113 3.52 13.91 2.65
CA LEU A 113 2.90 13.52 3.93
C LEU A 113 3.91 12.94 4.93
N ASN A 114 5.20 12.97 4.63
CA ASN A 114 6.28 12.39 5.44
C ASN A 114 6.07 10.87 5.70
N LYS A 115 5.46 10.17 4.78
CA LYS A 115 5.34 8.71 4.85
C LYS A 115 6.54 8.05 4.22
N PRO A 116 7.10 7.00 4.86
CA PRO A 116 8.23 6.27 4.30
C PRO A 116 7.85 5.56 3.00
N VAL A 117 8.69 5.70 1.99
CA VAL A 117 8.52 5.08 0.67
C VAL A 117 9.70 4.17 0.38
N PHE A 118 9.42 2.89 0.11
CA PHE A 118 10.39 1.87 -0.24
C PHE A 118 10.20 1.47 -1.70
N GLY A 119 11.23 1.64 -2.51
CA GLY A 119 11.16 1.50 -3.97
C GLY A 119 11.85 0.23 -4.48
N LEU A 120 11.14 -0.53 -5.31
CA LEU A 120 11.65 -1.68 -6.06
C LEU A 120 11.60 -1.35 -7.55
N LYS A 121 12.75 -1.03 -8.15
CA LYS A 121 12.90 -0.64 -9.56
C LYS A 121 11.90 0.45 -10.00
N THR A 122 11.63 1.42 -9.12
CA THR A 122 10.71 2.52 -9.35
C THR A 122 11.46 3.84 -9.63
N TRP A 123 10.75 4.95 -9.59
CA TRP A 123 11.30 6.29 -9.79
C TRP A 123 12.42 6.61 -8.82
N ASP A 124 13.53 7.12 -9.36
CA ASP A 124 14.68 7.57 -8.56
C ASP A 124 14.45 9.00 -8.09
N ILE A 125 13.86 9.13 -6.91
CA ILE A 125 13.49 10.42 -6.31
C ILE A 125 14.11 10.48 -4.92
N ASP A 126 14.65 11.64 -4.58
CA ASP A 126 15.15 11.91 -3.22
C ASP A 126 14.06 11.69 -2.18
N GLY A 127 14.36 10.92 -1.15
CA GLY A 127 13.39 10.49 -0.14
C GLY A 127 12.80 9.09 -0.34
N VAL A 128 12.94 8.51 -1.54
CA VAL A 128 12.60 7.09 -1.77
C VAL A 128 13.77 6.21 -1.37
N VAL A 129 13.53 5.28 -0.46
CA VAL A 129 14.54 4.29 -0.03
C VAL A 129 14.57 3.17 -1.07
N LYS A 130 15.69 3.04 -1.79
CA LYS A 130 15.88 1.96 -2.76
C LYS A 130 16.03 0.63 -2.05
N CYS A 131 15.28 -0.36 -2.51
CA CYS A 131 15.33 -1.74 -2.04
C CYS A 131 15.64 -2.67 -3.21
N GLU A 132 16.44 -3.70 -2.96
CA GLU A 132 16.85 -4.66 -3.98
C GLU A 132 15.92 -5.87 -4.05
N THR A 133 15.27 -6.22 -2.93
CA THR A 133 14.40 -7.41 -2.82
C THR A 133 13.06 -7.08 -2.16
N PRO A 134 12.01 -7.87 -2.46
CA PRO A 134 10.74 -7.80 -1.75
C PRO A 134 10.88 -7.90 -0.23
N ASP A 135 11.73 -8.82 0.26
CA ASP A 135 11.98 -9.02 1.68
C ASP A 135 12.52 -7.74 2.35
N ASP A 136 13.51 -7.08 1.73
CA ASP A 136 14.08 -5.83 2.25
C ASP A 136 13.02 -4.73 2.32
N ALA A 137 12.23 -4.57 1.25
CA ALA A 137 11.18 -3.56 1.19
C ALA A 137 10.09 -3.78 2.26
N VAL A 138 9.59 -5.00 2.40
CA VAL A 138 8.53 -5.32 3.37
C VAL A 138 9.05 -5.22 4.80
N LEU A 139 10.26 -5.71 5.09
CA LEU A 139 10.85 -5.64 6.42
C LEU A 139 11.05 -4.18 6.86
N ARG A 140 11.53 -3.32 5.98
CA ARG A 140 11.70 -1.89 6.26
C ARG A 140 10.35 -1.19 6.43
N ALA A 141 9.37 -1.48 5.58
CA ALA A 141 8.02 -0.91 5.67
C ALA A 141 7.35 -1.28 7.00
N ALA A 142 7.44 -2.54 7.41
CA ALA A 142 6.86 -3.01 8.67
C ALA A 142 7.52 -2.35 9.92
N ARG A 143 8.82 -2.04 9.85
CA ARG A 143 9.55 -1.39 10.95
C ARG A 143 9.38 0.12 11.00
N ALA A 144 9.14 0.75 9.87
CA ALA A 144 8.96 2.19 9.76
C ALA A 144 7.54 2.64 10.19
N ALA A 145 6.57 1.71 10.21
CA ALA A 145 5.23 2.00 10.67
C ALA A 145 5.27 2.44 12.15
N PRO A 146 4.58 3.54 12.50
CA PRO A 146 4.48 3.92 13.91
C PRO A 146 3.83 2.77 14.68
N PRO A 147 4.21 2.55 15.95
CA PRO A 147 3.49 1.59 16.78
C PRO A 147 2.01 1.94 16.73
N SER A 148 1.16 0.93 16.44
CA SER A 148 -0.28 1.12 16.43
C SER A 148 -0.67 1.90 17.68
N PRO A 149 -1.39 3.01 17.59
CA PRO A 149 -1.83 3.70 18.77
C PRO A 149 -2.64 2.69 19.58
N LEU A 150 -2.03 2.20 20.66
CA LEU A 150 -2.79 1.53 21.70
C LEU A 150 -3.95 2.48 22.00
N TYR A 151 -5.16 2.00 21.87
CA TYR A 151 -6.35 2.75 22.22
C TYR A 151 -6.00 3.68 23.38
N HIS A 152 -6.08 5.01 23.13
CA HIS A 152 -6.08 5.92 24.23
C HIS A 152 -7.28 5.51 25.08
N THR A 153 -7.05 4.78 26.14
CA THR A 153 -8.00 4.68 27.23
C THR A 153 -8.30 6.14 27.57
N ARG A 154 -9.48 6.61 27.21
CA ARG A 154 -9.97 7.90 27.70
C ARG A 154 -9.74 7.84 29.20
N GLN A 155 -8.86 8.67 29.71
CA GLN A 155 -8.76 8.84 31.14
C GLN A 155 -10.16 9.33 31.58
N ALA A 156 -10.80 8.51 32.40
CA ALA A 156 -12.06 8.88 33.01
C ALA A 156 -11.78 10.16 33.83
N GLY A 157 -12.19 11.33 33.33
CA GLY A 157 -11.96 12.59 34.03
C GLY A 157 -12.13 13.87 33.23
N GLU A 158 -12.30 13.81 31.89
CA GLU A 158 -12.62 15.02 31.13
C GLU A 158 -14.13 15.11 30.91
N GLU A 159 -14.79 15.97 31.70
CA GLU A 159 -16.17 16.36 31.50
C GLU A 159 -16.29 17.18 30.21
N PRO A 160 -17.35 16.98 29.40
CA PRO A 160 -17.61 17.82 28.22
C PRO A 160 -18.05 19.20 28.65
N LEU A 161 -17.43 20.23 28.05
CA LEU A 161 -17.92 21.60 28.07
C LEU A 161 -19.17 21.73 27.21
#